data_7b6c178e84ddfc8c0461852f1a0c79d6
#
_entry.id   7b6c178e84ddfc8c0461852f1a0c79d6
#
_cell.length_a   1.000
_cell.length_b   1.000
_cell.length_c   1.000
_cell.angle_alpha   90.00
_cell.angle_beta   90.00
_cell.angle_gamma   90.00
#
_symmetry.space_group_name_H-M   'P 1'
#
loop_
_entity.id
_entity.type
_entity.pdbx_description
1 polymer ?
#
loop_
_entity_poly.entity_id
_entity_poly.type
_entity_poly.pdbx_seq_one_letter_code
_entity_poly.pdbx_strand_id
1 'polypeptide(L)'
;MVLRRPADAFLNELGVPFEEEPNNPNFVVVKHAALFTSTLLSRVLAFPNVKLFNATCVEDLITRPDGASVRLAGVVVNWTLVTLHHDDHSCMDPNTINAPIVISTTGHDGPFGAFCAKRLVSMNTIEKLGGMRGLDMNAAEDAIVKNTREVTKGLIIGGMELSEIDGFNRMGPTFGAMVMSGVKAAEEALAVFDERKRECAE
;
A
#
# COMPACT_ATOMS: atom_id res chain seq x y z
N MET A 1 14.45 -12.92 -5.34
CA MET A 1 13.77 -11.95 -4.44
C MET A 1 14.21 -12.27 -3.03
N VAL A 2 14.64 -11.30 -2.27
CA VAL A 2 15.19 -11.48 -0.92
C VAL A 2 14.17 -10.98 0.12
N LEU A 3 13.95 -11.76 1.17
CA LEU A 3 13.11 -11.37 2.31
C LEU A 3 13.90 -11.49 3.60
N ARG A 4 13.79 -10.48 4.45
CA ARG A 4 14.32 -10.51 5.82
C ARG A 4 13.34 -11.26 6.73
N ARG A 5 13.88 -12.06 7.64
CA ARG A 5 13.08 -12.71 8.70
C ARG A 5 12.44 -11.66 9.63
N PRO A 6 11.23 -11.88 10.11
CA PRO A 6 10.44 -13.14 10.09
C PRO A 6 9.47 -13.29 8.88
N ALA A 7 9.62 -12.54 7.78
CA ALA A 7 8.71 -12.63 6.63
C ALA A 7 8.74 -14.00 5.91
N ASP A 8 9.70 -14.88 6.22
CA ASP A 8 9.73 -16.27 5.77
C ASP A 8 8.54 -17.10 6.28
N ALA A 9 7.98 -16.76 7.43
CA ALA A 9 6.75 -17.38 7.92
C ALA A 9 5.59 -17.21 6.94
N PHE A 10 5.47 -16.05 6.32
CA PHE A 10 4.46 -15.78 5.29
C PHE A 10 4.68 -16.61 4.01
N LEU A 11 5.95 -16.85 3.62
CA LEU A 11 6.25 -17.75 2.49
C LEU A 11 5.82 -19.19 2.78
N ASN A 12 6.04 -19.68 4.01
CA ASN A 12 5.59 -21.00 4.43
C ASN A 12 4.06 -21.12 4.39
N GLU A 13 3.35 -20.13 4.85
CA GLU A 13 1.88 -20.08 4.81
C GLU A 13 1.34 -20.11 3.36
N LEU A 14 1.99 -19.39 2.45
CA LEU A 14 1.66 -19.41 1.03
C LEU A 14 2.06 -20.70 0.33
N GLY A 15 2.98 -21.49 0.88
CA GLY A 15 3.58 -22.65 0.22
C GLY A 15 4.57 -22.27 -0.88
N VAL A 16 5.22 -21.11 -0.77
CA VAL A 16 6.25 -20.67 -1.73
C VAL A 16 7.62 -21.13 -1.28
N PRO A 17 8.34 -21.95 -2.07
CA PRO A 17 9.67 -22.44 -1.71
C PRO A 17 10.70 -21.30 -1.71
N PHE A 18 11.61 -21.36 -0.75
CA PHE A 18 12.73 -20.43 -0.62
C PHE A 18 13.99 -21.18 -0.15
N GLU A 19 15.14 -20.55 -0.28
CA GLU A 19 16.43 -21.03 0.16
C GLU A 19 17.01 -20.07 1.19
N GLU A 20 17.87 -20.57 2.08
CA GLU A 20 18.64 -19.74 3.02
C GLU A 20 19.65 -18.90 2.24
N GLU A 21 19.86 -17.64 2.64
CA GLU A 21 20.95 -16.84 2.09
C GLU A 21 22.28 -17.32 2.70
N PRO A 22 23.21 -17.85 1.90
CA PRO A 22 24.42 -18.53 2.41
C PRO A 22 25.29 -17.66 3.32
N ASN A 23 25.30 -16.36 3.10
CA ASN A 23 26.16 -15.42 3.82
C ASN A 23 25.44 -14.64 4.93
N ASN A 24 24.14 -14.78 5.04
CA ASN A 24 23.35 -14.05 6.03
C ASN A 24 22.07 -14.82 6.44
N PRO A 25 22.09 -15.50 7.60
CA PRO A 25 20.97 -16.32 8.07
C PRO A 25 19.69 -15.51 8.40
N ASN A 26 19.78 -14.19 8.44
CA ASN A 26 18.61 -13.33 8.65
C ASN A 26 17.79 -13.11 7.37
N PHE A 27 18.26 -13.63 6.25
CA PHE A 27 17.58 -13.47 4.96
C PHE A 27 17.30 -14.82 4.31
N VAL A 28 16.21 -14.85 3.54
CA VAL A 28 15.84 -15.97 2.68
C VAL A 28 15.69 -15.49 1.24
N VAL A 29 15.91 -16.38 0.29
CA VAL A 29 15.86 -16.08 -1.14
C VAL A 29 14.76 -16.88 -1.80
N VAL A 30 13.78 -16.20 -2.37
CA VAL A 30 12.80 -16.78 -3.27
C VAL A 30 13.38 -16.79 -4.68
N LYS A 31 13.51 -17.97 -5.26
CA LYS A 31 14.16 -18.18 -6.55
C LYS A 31 13.43 -17.48 -7.70
N HIS A 32 12.11 -17.53 -7.69
CA HIS A 32 11.26 -16.93 -8.72
C HIS A 32 10.26 -15.96 -8.12
N ALA A 33 10.51 -14.65 -8.25
CA ALA A 33 9.60 -13.61 -7.78
C ALA A 33 8.19 -13.74 -8.39
N ALA A 34 8.10 -14.15 -9.66
CA ALA A 34 6.84 -14.39 -10.34
C ALA A 34 6.02 -15.52 -9.67
N LEU A 35 6.68 -16.56 -9.14
CA LEU A 35 5.99 -17.61 -8.41
C LEU A 35 5.36 -17.07 -7.11
N PHE A 36 6.09 -16.24 -6.38
CA PHE A 36 5.56 -15.60 -5.18
C PHE A 36 4.32 -14.75 -5.49
N THR A 37 4.44 -13.83 -6.45
CA THR A 37 3.35 -12.89 -6.79
C THR A 37 2.13 -13.60 -7.36
N SER A 38 2.32 -14.60 -8.22
CA SER A 38 1.20 -15.36 -8.80
C SER A 38 0.50 -16.24 -7.76
N THR A 39 1.25 -16.85 -6.84
CA THR A 39 0.69 -17.64 -5.75
C THR A 39 -0.13 -16.77 -4.80
N LEU A 40 0.40 -15.61 -4.41
CA LEU A 40 -0.31 -14.65 -3.58
C LEU A 40 -1.60 -14.19 -4.26
N LEU A 41 -1.52 -13.78 -5.51
CA LEU A 41 -2.69 -13.33 -6.28
C LEU A 41 -3.73 -14.43 -6.42
N SER A 42 -3.30 -15.66 -6.72
CA SER A 42 -4.20 -16.82 -6.81
C SER A 42 -4.93 -17.09 -5.50
N ARG A 43 -4.23 -16.98 -4.36
CA ARG A 43 -4.85 -17.14 -3.03
C ARG A 43 -5.87 -16.06 -2.74
N VAL A 44 -5.53 -14.81 -3.04
CA VAL A 44 -6.43 -13.66 -2.82
C VAL A 44 -7.69 -13.77 -3.68
N LEU A 45 -7.55 -14.11 -4.97
CA LEU A 45 -8.68 -14.23 -5.90
C LEU A 45 -9.56 -15.46 -5.64
N ALA A 46 -9.11 -16.41 -4.83
CA ALA A 46 -9.96 -17.53 -4.39
C ALA A 46 -11.08 -17.10 -3.41
N PHE A 47 -10.98 -15.92 -2.80
CA PHE A 47 -12.04 -15.41 -1.94
C PHE A 47 -13.18 -14.81 -2.76
N PRO A 48 -14.44 -15.22 -2.54
CA PRO A 48 -15.57 -14.81 -3.38
C PRO A 48 -15.95 -13.33 -3.26
N ASN A 49 -15.50 -12.67 -2.21
CA ASN A 49 -15.76 -11.25 -1.93
C ASN A 49 -14.65 -10.31 -2.41
N VAL A 50 -13.61 -10.86 -3.06
CA VAL A 50 -12.51 -10.06 -3.63
C VAL A 50 -12.80 -9.75 -5.10
N LYS A 51 -12.52 -8.51 -5.50
CA LYS A 51 -12.57 -8.06 -6.90
C LYS A 51 -11.23 -7.44 -7.28
N LEU A 52 -10.69 -7.81 -8.43
CA LEU A 52 -9.49 -7.24 -9.01
C LEU A 52 -9.86 -6.29 -10.14
N PHE A 53 -9.38 -5.06 -10.07
CA PHE A 53 -9.47 -4.05 -11.12
C PHE A 53 -8.07 -3.76 -11.66
N ASN A 54 -7.58 -4.62 -12.54
CA ASN A 54 -6.32 -4.39 -13.23
C ASN A 54 -6.47 -3.32 -14.32
N ALA A 55 -5.35 -2.71 -14.74
CA ALA A 55 -5.33 -1.60 -15.69
C ALA A 55 -6.19 -0.38 -15.26
N THR A 56 -6.46 -0.25 -13.97
CA THR A 56 -7.21 0.83 -13.36
C THR A 56 -6.31 1.60 -12.40
N CYS A 57 -6.31 2.92 -12.47
CA CYS A 57 -5.57 3.78 -11.56
C CYS A 57 -6.50 4.69 -10.76
N VAL A 58 -6.02 5.13 -9.63
CA VAL A 58 -6.69 6.14 -8.80
C VAL A 58 -6.31 7.52 -9.32
N GLU A 59 -7.31 8.34 -9.61
CA GLU A 59 -7.15 9.72 -10.08
C GLU A 59 -7.46 10.75 -9.00
N ASP A 60 -8.30 10.40 -8.03
CA ASP A 60 -8.62 11.28 -6.91
C ASP A 60 -9.12 10.51 -5.67
N LEU A 61 -9.22 11.22 -4.56
CA LEU A 61 -9.73 10.73 -3.28
C LEU A 61 -11.13 11.30 -3.01
N ILE A 62 -12.06 10.44 -2.62
CA ILE A 62 -13.40 10.86 -2.20
C ILE A 62 -13.35 11.12 -0.70
N THR A 63 -13.62 12.36 -0.31
CA THR A 63 -13.67 12.76 1.10
C THR A 63 -15.10 13.10 1.55
N ARG A 64 -15.35 12.99 2.84
CA ARG A 64 -16.57 13.40 3.50
C ARG A 64 -16.23 14.20 4.77
N PRO A 65 -17.05 15.18 5.15
CA PRO A 65 -16.88 15.88 6.42
C PRO A 65 -16.92 14.91 7.60
N ASP A 66 -16.07 15.15 8.60
CA ASP A 66 -15.99 14.40 9.83
C ASP A 66 -15.64 15.34 10.99
N GLY A 67 -16.67 15.96 11.57
CA GLY A 67 -16.51 17.05 12.54
C GLY A 67 -15.77 18.24 11.93
N ALA A 68 -14.66 18.61 12.54
CA ALA A 68 -13.78 19.71 12.05
C ALA A 68 -12.75 19.23 11.01
N SER A 69 -12.72 17.93 10.69
CA SER A 69 -11.79 17.31 9.74
C SER A 69 -12.52 16.68 8.56
N VAL A 70 -11.76 15.96 7.73
CA VAL A 70 -12.30 15.13 6.66
C VAL A 70 -11.88 13.67 6.86
N ARG A 71 -12.74 12.76 6.42
CA ARG A 71 -12.40 11.34 6.31
C ARG A 71 -12.44 10.89 4.86
N LEU A 72 -11.61 9.92 4.52
CA LEU A 72 -11.69 9.25 3.23
C LEU A 72 -12.92 8.34 3.19
N ALA A 73 -13.59 8.32 2.04
CA ALA A 73 -14.81 7.56 1.82
C ALA A 73 -14.77 6.75 0.52
N GLY A 74 -13.64 6.78 -0.19
CA GLY A 74 -13.46 6.05 -1.43
C GLY A 74 -12.43 6.72 -2.35
N VAL A 75 -12.40 6.26 -3.58
CA VAL A 75 -11.49 6.73 -4.62
C VAL A 75 -12.22 6.96 -5.95
N VAL A 76 -11.70 7.89 -6.73
CA VAL A 76 -12.05 8.10 -8.13
C VAL A 76 -11.05 7.34 -8.96
N VAL A 77 -11.53 6.56 -9.94
CA VAL A 77 -10.68 5.67 -10.74
C VAL A 77 -10.97 5.82 -12.22
N ASN A 78 -9.97 5.57 -13.04
CA ASN A 78 -10.11 5.51 -14.49
C ASN A 78 -9.21 4.39 -15.07
N TRP A 79 -9.37 4.11 -16.34
CA TRP A 79 -8.44 3.23 -17.04
C TRP A 79 -7.05 3.85 -17.09
N THR A 80 -6.03 3.08 -16.73
CA THR A 80 -4.65 3.55 -16.70
C THR A 80 -4.22 4.20 -18.01
N LEU A 81 -4.61 3.63 -19.17
CA LEU A 81 -4.28 4.19 -20.47
C LEU A 81 -4.96 5.55 -20.71
N VAL A 82 -6.19 5.74 -20.25
CA VAL A 82 -6.90 7.03 -20.36
C VAL A 82 -6.17 8.09 -19.55
N THR A 83 -5.81 7.77 -18.30
CA THR A 83 -5.09 8.70 -17.43
C THR A 83 -3.72 9.08 -18.01
N LEU A 84 -2.95 8.11 -18.54
CA LEU A 84 -1.64 8.35 -19.12
C LEU A 84 -1.65 9.13 -20.43
N HIS A 85 -2.78 9.13 -21.16
CA HIS A 85 -2.94 9.79 -22.46
C HIS A 85 -3.96 10.94 -22.42
N HIS A 86 -4.22 11.50 -21.25
CA HIS A 86 -5.14 12.62 -21.11
C HIS A 86 -4.69 13.82 -21.95
N ASP A 87 -3.41 14.09 -22.01
CA ASP A 87 -2.81 15.17 -22.82
C ASP A 87 -2.94 14.91 -24.32
N ASP A 88 -3.13 13.67 -24.75
CA ASP A 88 -3.37 13.26 -26.15
C ASP A 88 -4.85 13.16 -26.50
N HIS A 89 -5.70 13.89 -25.78
CA HIS A 89 -7.16 13.90 -25.95
C HIS A 89 -7.84 12.58 -25.64
N SER A 90 -7.21 11.65 -24.92
CA SER A 90 -7.91 10.50 -24.36
C SER A 90 -8.78 10.99 -23.20
N CYS A 91 -10.07 10.84 -23.34
CA CYS A 91 -11.03 11.29 -22.34
C CYS A 91 -12.10 10.24 -22.10
N MET A 92 -12.35 9.93 -20.85
CA MET A 92 -13.42 9.05 -20.41
C MET A 92 -13.88 9.48 -19.03
N ASP A 93 -15.16 9.47 -18.78
CA ASP A 93 -15.69 9.79 -17.45
C ASP A 93 -15.16 8.79 -16.41
N PRO A 94 -14.59 9.29 -15.30
CA PRO A 94 -14.07 8.43 -14.26
C PRO A 94 -15.19 7.69 -13.51
N ASN A 95 -14.85 6.58 -12.92
CA ASN A 95 -15.73 5.83 -12.03
C ASN A 95 -15.37 6.11 -10.55
N THR A 96 -16.31 5.83 -9.66
CA THR A 96 -16.11 5.96 -8.22
C THR A 96 -16.22 4.61 -7.53
N ILE A 97 -15.31 4.36 -6.59
CA ILE A 97 -15.36 3.21 -5.68
C ILE A 97 -15.50 3.76 -4.27
N ASN A 98 -16.67 3.61 -3.68
CA ASN A 98 -16.88 3.98 -2.29
C ASN A 98 -16.42 2.86 -1.37
N ALA A 99 -15.64 3.20 -0.35
CA ALA A 99 -15.14 2.27 0.65
C ALA A 99 -14.98 2.98 2.00
N PRO A 100 -15.30 2.30 3.11
CA PRO A 100 -15.09 2.87 4.45
C PRO A 100 -13.62 3.03 4.78
N ILE A 101 -12.77 2.17 4.22
CA ILE A 101 -11.30 2.18 4.41
C ILE A 101 -10.64 1.96 3.06
N VAL A 102 -9.61 2.73 2.80
CA VAL A 102 -8.70 2.59 1.66
C VAL A 102 -7.31 2.29 2.19
N ILE A 103 -6.65 1.28 1.64
CA ILE A 103 -5.24 0.99 1.92
C ILE A 103 -4.44 1.36 0.67
N SER A 104 -3.51 2.29 0.80
CA SER A 104 -2.63 2.71 -0.29
C SER A 104 -1.23 2.13 -0.11
N THR A 105 -0.75 1.46 -1.16
CA THR A 105 0.58 0.85 -1.23
C THR A 105 1.20 1.04 -2.61
N THR A 106 1.02 2.24 -3.18
CA THR A 106 1.42 2.56 -4.55
C THR A 106 2.94 2.74 -4.72
N GLY A 107 3.70 2.55 -3.63
CA GLY A 107 5.15 2.76 -3.67
C GLY A 107 5.52 4.23 -3.80
N HIS A 108 6.69 4.51 -4.38
CA HIS A 108 7.20 5.87 -4.48
C HIS A 108 7.60 6.28 -5.91
N ASP A 109 7.82 5.30 -6.78
CA ASP A 109 8.30 5.53 -8.15
C ASP A 109 7.15 5.56 -9.18
N GLY A 110 7.44 6.19 -10.32
CA GLY A 110 6.54 6.25 -11.45
C GLY A 110 5.41 7.28 -11.31
N PRO A 111 4.54 7.38 -12.32
CA PRO A 111 3.50 8.41 -12.38
C PRO A 111 2.45 8.28 -11.28
N PHE A 112 2.25 7.07 -10.77
CA PHE A 112 1.27 6.78 -9.71
C PHE A 112 1.91 6.59 -8.32
N GLY A 113 3.26 6.69 -8.22
CA GLY A 113 3.98 6.50 -6.97
C GLY A 113 3.61 7.56 -5.94
N ALA A 114 3.35 7.11 -4.71
CA ALA A 114 2.91 7.92 -3.58
C ALA A 114 1.70 8.81 -3.89
N PHE A 115 0.77 8.29 -4.71
CA PHE A 115 -0.35 9.07 -5.20
C PHE A 115 -1.21 9.64 -4.05
N CYS A 116 -1.65 8.79 -3.13
CA CYS A 116 -2.48 9.22 -2.01
C CYS A 116 -1.73 10.21 -1.10
N ALA A 117 -0.46 9.96 -0.83
CA ALA A 117 0.39 10.85 -0.04
C ALA A 117 0.50 12.26 -0.67
N LYS A 118 0.79 12.33 -1.97
CA LYS A 118 0.86 13.59 -2.73
C LYS A 118 -0.49 14.30 -2.77
N ARG A 119 -1.58 13.54 -2.91
CA ARG A 119 -2.92 14.10 -2.92
C ARG A 119 -3.32 14.69 -1.57
N LEU A 120 -2.94 14.07 -0.45
CA LEU A 120 -3.16 14.64 0.88
C LEU A 120 -2.47 15.99 1.06
N VAL A 121 -1.26 16.19 0.50
CA VAL A 121 -0.58 17.49 0.50
C VAL A 121 -1.37 18.52 -0.31
N SER A 122 -1.79 18.15 -1.53
CA SER A 122 -2.55 19.07 -2.40
C SER A 122 -3.91 19.47 -1.81
N MET A 123 -4.48 18.64 -0.95
CA MET A 123 -5.72 18.92 -0.21
C MET A 123 -5.49 19.64 1.13
N ASN A 124 -4.24 19.97 1.48
CA ASN A 124 -3.84 20.54 2.76
C ASN A 124 -4.23 19.68 3.98
N THR A 125 -4.40 18.37 3.80
CA THR A 125 -4.65 17.43 4.90
C THR A 125 -3.38 17.14 5.68
N ILE A 126 -2.24 17.08 4.97
CA ILE A 126 -0.89 17.07 5.55
C ILE A 126 -0.09 18.25 4.97
N GLU A 127 0.84 18.80 5.76
CA GLU A 127 1.57 20.01 5.38
C GLU A 127 2.49 19.78 4.19
N LYS A 128 3.27 18.70 4.23
CA LYS A 128 4.26 18.36 3.20
C LYS A 128 4.64 16.88 3.29
N LEU A 129 5.28 16.38 2.24
CA LEU A 129 5.97 15.10 2.27
C LEU A 129 7.32 15.24 3.00
N GLY A 130 7.70 14.22 3.75
CA GLY A 130 9.02 14.17 4.40
C GLY A 130 10.17 14.04 3.41
N GLY A 131 9.88 13.47 2.25
CA GLY A 131 10.85 13.22 1.19
C GLY A 131 11.74 12.00 1.50
N MET A 132 11.92 11.14 0.49
CA MET A 132 12.66 9.90 0.65
C MET A 132 14.16 10.16 0.76
N ARG A 133 14.81 9.43 1.67
CA ARG A 133 16.27 9.46 1.87
C ARG A 133 16.98 8.41 1.02
N GLY A 134 18.32 8.45 1.05
CA GLY A 134 19.18 7.48 0.37
C GLY A 134 18.91 6.03 0.80
N LEU A 135 19.49 5.09 0.05
CA LEU A 135 19.31 3.65 0.30
C LEU A 135 19.93 3.22 1.65
N ASP A 136 19.13 2.69 2.51
CA ASP A 136 19.50 1.93 3.72
C ASP A 136 18.42 0.89 3.98
N MET A 137 18.68 -0.35 3.59
CA MET A 137 17.70 -1.43 3.64
C MET A 137 17.24 -1.75 5.06
N ASN A 138 18.17 -1.77 6.02
CA ASN A 138 17.83 -2.14 7.38
C ASN A 138 16.98 -1.08 8.07
N ALA A 139 17.39 0.19 7.98
CA ALA A 139 16.64 1.30 8.55
C ALA A 139 15.26 1.45 7.89
N ALA A 140 15.18 1.24 6.56
CA ALA A 140 13.93 1.33 5.81
C ALA A 140 12.95 0.23 6.19
N GLU A 141 13.40 -1.03 6.29
CA GLU A 141 12.53 -2.15 6.64
C GLU A 141 11.87 -1.96 8.01
N ASP A 142 12.66 -1.61 9.03
CA ASP A 142 12.16 -1.39 10.37
C ASP A 142 11.17 -0.19 10.42
N ALA A 143 11.51 0.90 9.71
CA ALA A 143 10.66 2.09 9.65
C ALA A 143 9.32 1.82 8.97
N ILE A 144 9.31 1.14 7.83
CA ILE A 144 8.08 0.84 7.06
C ILE A 144 7.12 -0.02 7.89
N VAL A 145 7.61 -1.10 8.50
CA VAL A 145 6.76 -1.97 9.32
C VAL A 145 6.23 -1.22 10.54
N LYS A 146 7.12 -0.49 11.25
CA LYS A 146 6.74 0.23 12.46
C LYS A 146 5.68 1.31 12.21
N ASN A 147 5.79 2.03 11.10
CA ASN A 147 5.01 3.25 10.86
C ASN A 147 3.81 3.05 9.92
N THR A 148 3.56 1.84 9.42
CA THR A 148 2.32 1.51 8.72
C THR A 148 1.13 1.81 9.64
N ARG A 149 0.23 2.71 9.20
CA ARG A 149 -0.84 3.25 10.03
C ARG A 149 -1.94 3.93 9.22
N GLU A 150 -3.04 4.25 9.86
CA GLU A 150 -4.01 5.23 9.37
C GLU A 150 -3.37 6.63 9.39
N VAL A 151 -3.16 7.23 8.22
CA VAL A 151 -2.53 8.57 8.07
C VAL A 151 -3.57 9.67 8.18
N THR A 152 -4.73 9.44 7.64
CA THR A 152 -5.93 10.26 7.85
C THR A 152 -7.12 9.31 7.94
N LYS A 153 -8.18 9.75 8.61
CA LYS A 153 -9.37 8.90 8.81
C LYS A 153 -9.83 8.26 7.49
N GLY A 154 -9.85 6.94 7.43
CA GLY A 154 -10.21 6.15 6.26
C GLY A 154 -9.07 5.82 5.29
N LEU A 155 -7.86 6.32 5.50
CA LEU A 155 -6.72 6.03 4.65
C LEU A 155 -5.55 5.46 5.45
N ILE A 156 -5.27 4.20 5.22
CA ILE A 156 -4.08 3.52 5.73
C ILE A 156 -3.03 3.54 4.63
N ILE A 157 -1.80 3.90 4.98
CA ILE A 157 -0.67 3.87 4.05
C ILE A 157 0.39 2.91 4.56
N GLY A 158 0.91 2.09 3.64
CA GLY A 158 1.95 1.12 3.90
C GLY A 158 2.99 1.05 2.79
N GLY A 159 4.02 0.22 3.00
CA GLY A 159 5.10 0.03 2.04
C GLY A 159 5.91 1.29 1.79
N MET A 160 6.50 1.39 0.61
CA MET A 160 7.40 2.49 0.26
C MET A 160 6.71 3.86 0.09
N GLU A 161 5.39 3.90 -0.08
CA GLU A 161 4.64 5.16 -0.06
C GLU A 161 4.75 5.87 1.29
N LEU A 162 4.82 5.10 2.37
CA LEU A 162 5.00 5.64 3.71
C LEU A 162 6.35 6.34 3.87
N SER A 163 7.39 5.86 3.18
CA SER A 163 8.71 6.50 3.19
C SER A 163 8.69 7.91 2.58
N GLU A 164 7.83 8.16 1.61
CA GLU A 164 7.63 9.52 1.08
C GLU A 164 6.99 10.45 2.09
N ILE A 165 5.99 9.99 2.83
CA ILE A 165 5.33 10.80 3.86
C ILE A 165 6.29 11.13 5.00
N ASP A 166 6.94 10.12 5.55
CA ASP A 166 7.65 10.22 6.82
C ASP A 166 9.15 10.56 6.65
N GLY A 167 9.64 10.59 5.42
CA GLY A 167 11.04 10.90 5.14
C GLY A 167 12.00 9.77 5.53
N PHE A 168 11.63 8.51 5.24
CA PHE A 168 12.48 7.36 5.50
C PHE A 168 13.39 7.02 4.33
N ASN A 169 14.29 6.06 4.56
CA ASN A 169 15.24 5.57 3.58
C ASN A 169 14.56 4.71 2.50
N ARG A 170 15.20 4.62 1.33
CA ARG A 170 14.82 3.63 0.32
C ARG A 170 15.19 2.23 0.78
N MET A 171 14.30 1.28 0.52
CA MET A 171 14.51 -0.10 0.94
C MET A 171 15.34 -0.94 -0.03
N GLY A 172 15.38 -0.62 -1.32
CA GLY A 172 16.11 -1.42 -2.30
C GLY A 172 15.46 -2.79 -2.58
N PRO A 173 16.26 -3.86 -2.84
CA PRO A 173 15.77 -5.13 -3.38
C PRO A 173 15.18 -6.10 -2.34
N THR A 174 15.00 -5.71 -1.09
CA THR A 174 14.37 -6.55 -0.06
C THR A 174 12.85 -6.36 -0.04
N PHE A 175 12.10 -7.44 0.24
CA PHE A 175 10.64 -7.44 0.22
C PHE A 175 10.00 -7.85 1.55
N GLY A 176 10.81 -8.19 2.55
CA GLY A 176 10.31 -8.64 3.84
C GLY A 176 9.40 -7.62 4.51
N ALA A 177 9.84 -6.38 4.57
CA ALA A 177 9.06 -5.30 5.15
C ALA A 177 7.80 -4.94 4.35
N MET A 178 7.80 -5.11 3.03
CA MET A 178 6.59 -4.89 2.23
C MET A 178 5.51 -5.90 2.59
N VAL A 179 5.87 -7.18 2.76
CA VAL A 179 4.95 -8.22 3.21
C VAL A 179 4.44 -7.92 4.61
N MET A 180 5.33 -7.64 5.55
CA MET A 180 4.96 -7.36 6.94
C MET A 180 4.16 -6.06 7.10
N SER A 181 4.47 -5.04 6.31
CA SER A 181 3.67 -3.81 6.23
C SER A 181 2.26 -4.08 5.70
N GLY A 182 2.12 -4.99 4.72
CA GLY A 182 0.82 -5.43 4.22
C GLY A 182 -0.02 -6.15 5.29
N VAL A 183 0.61 -7.05 6.06
CA VAL A 183 -0.04 -7.72 7.19
C VAL A 183 -0.51 -6.69 8.22
N LYS A 184 0.37 -5.79 8.64
CA LYS A 184 0.03 -4.73 9.60
C LYS A 184 -1.07 -3.80 9.06
N ALA A 185 -1.04 -3.43 7.79
CA ALA A 185 -2.09 -2.60 7.19
C ALA A 185 -3.46 -3.28 7.23
N ALA A 186 -3.51 -4.60 7.09
CA ALA A 186 -4.75 -5.37 7.24
C ALA A 186 -5.24 -5.41 8.70
N GLU A 187 -4.34 -5.58 9.66
CA GLU A 187 -4.66 -5.52 11.10
C GLU A 187 -5.19 -4.14 11.50
N GLU A 188 -4.54 -3.06 11.07
CA GLU A 188 -4.99 -1.68 11.27
C GLU A 188 -6.37 -1.44 10.64
N ALA A 189 -6.60 -1.96 9.41
CA ALA A 189 -7.88 -1.82 8.75
C ALA A 189 -9.02 -2.51 9.51
N LEU A 190 -8.78 -3.70 10.06
CA LEU A 190 -9.75 -4.39 10.89
C LEU A 190 -10.05 -3.62 12.18
N ALA A 191 -9.02 -3.10 12.84
CA ALA A 191 -9.18 -2.31 14.08
C ALA A 191 -10.02 -1.04 13.83
N VAL A 192 -9.67 -0.28 12.77
CA VAL A 192 -10.41 0.94 12.37
C VAL A 192 -11.86 0.60 11.97
N PHE A 193 -12.07 -0.51 11.27
CA PHE A 193 -13.42 -0.94 10.87
C PHE A 193 -14.29 -1.28 12.08
N ASP A 194 -13.74 -2.00 13.05
CA ASP A 194 -14.47 -2.39 14.26
C ASP A 194 -14.77 -1.17 15.17
N GLU A 195 -13.85 -0.20 15.23
CA GLU A 195 -14.08 1.07 15.94
C GLU A 195 -15.25 1.84 15.35
N ARG A 196 -15.26 2.02 14.02
CA ARG A 196 -16.34 2.73 13.32
C ARG A 196 -17.67 2.03 13.42
N LYS A 197 -17.67 0.70 13.40
CA LYS A 197 -18.90 -0.06 13.58
C LYS A 197 -19.51 0.16 14.96
N ARG A 198 -18.68 0.35 16.00
CA ARG A 198 -19.13 0.71 17.35
C ARG A 198 -19.68 2.13 17.41
N GLU A 199 -18.97 3.12 16.82
CA GLU A 199 -19.43 4.51 16.75
C GLU A 199 -20.78 4.68 16.04
N CYS A 200 -21.06 3.87 15.02
CA CYS A 200 -22.35 3.89 14.31
C CYS A 200 -23.48 3.17 15.06
N ALA A 201 -23.19 2.41 16.10
CA ALA A 201 -24.18 1.66 16.88
C ALA A 201 -24.63 2.39 18.17
N GLU A 202 -23.91 3.46 18.55
CA GLU A 202 -24.26 4.40 19.63
C GLU A 202 -25.10 5.57 19.08
#